data_e3675130b597befc8b6127e70bf2b6ae
#
_entry.id   e3675130b597befc8b6127e70bf2b6ae
#
_cell.length_a   1.000
_cell.length_b   1.000
_cell.length_c   1.000
_cell.angle_alpha   90.00
_cell.angle_beta   90.00
_cell.angle_gamma   90.00
#
_symmetry.space_group_name_H-M   'P 1'
#
loop_
_entity.id
_entity.type
_entity.pdbx_description
1 polymer ?
#
loop_
_entity_poly.entity_id
_entity_poly.type
_entity_poly.pdbx_seq_one_letter_code
_entity_poly.pdbx_strand_id
1 'polypeptide(L)'
;MPADNLQLLIVGLDGGTFEIIKPLIAAGKMPVLAGLIEAGCHGKLHSVMPPYTPVAWSTIMTGCNPGKHGIYYFCELKPGTYQPKMLNGSDIAVPTVWDILDGHGLKSGLFNIPWTYPPLRTNGFCVSGMDAPRFDRTMAYPAQIFDHIRDAGKVGGLNPDLADTDTEEAAWDLIKEHLDVTGRIMRDIAVGSGLDVFMPVFMQADRVGHAFWHGKDDIGPDELAETLIGKTYCKIDQQIGKLLDTVVGPDTTILVLSDHGFESISGTLYVNRWLEELGLLRFATRHGDQGAAFKAAQWLFRRLPRRWKQAVRGRFWTRRLRRQTIVRGTAEPFDWEHTQAFCTTEYGGITVNVRGRQPHGIVAPGEGVEQVRERLEEAAKQLLDPATGEPVIEEVLTREQLFNGPQLHRAPDLWLKPKDDTCYFALNWMGSWEHGADAVFTPERPPMGGHHPDGIFIAAGAGVRHIEQPLAGLKLQQAAPTVAHRFGLHMPEGTDGVPIREIFADAVEDTKPTAPTQRTSSPQEYTPEEAEMITQRLRDLGYL
;
A
#
# COMPACT_ATOMS: atom_id res chain seq x y z
N MET A 1 -25.35 -7.04 22.89
CA MET A 1 -24.67 -8.29 23.28
C MET A 1 -23.45 -8.39 22.38
N PRO A 2 -22.27 -8.81 22.88
CA PRO A 2 -21.11 -9.03 22.02
C PRO A 2 -21.49 -9.96 20.86
N ALA A 3 -20.74 -9.91 19.76
CA ALA A 3 -20.97 -10.81 18.63
C ALA A 3 -20.81 -12.26 19.12
N ASP A 4 -21.92 -13.00 19.13
CA ASP A 4 -21.92 -14.40 19.57
C ASP A 4 -20.96 -15.18 18.66
N ASN A 5 -19.82 -15.64 19.20
CA ASN A 5 -18.78 -16.52 18.63
C ASN A 5 -17.54 -15.89 17.97
N LEU A 6 -17.31 -14.59 17.99
CA LEU A 6 -16.06 -14.04 17.41
C LEU A 6 -14.83 -14.57 18.15
N GLN A 7 -14.00 -15.36 17.49
CA GLN A 7 -12.79 -15.94 18.04
C GLN A 7 -11.54 -15.11 17.74
N LEU A 8 -11.56 -14.36 16.63
CA LEU A 8 -10.43 -13.53 16.22
C LEU A 8 -10.90 -12.22 15.60
N LEU A 9 -10.45 -11.11 16.19
CA LEU A 9 -10.56 -9.78 15.60
C LEU A 9 -9.18 -9.34 15.10
N ILE A 10 -9.08 -8.95 13.84
CA ILE A 10 -7.84 -8.42 13.25
C ILE A 10 -8.13 -6.98 12.81
N VAL A 11 -7.53 -6.01 13.45
CA VAL A 11 -7.64 -4.60 13.06
C VAL A 11 -6.46 -4.23 12.18
N GLY A 12 -6.71 -3.95 10.91
CA GLY A 12 -5.70 -3.43 9.99
C GLY A 12 -5.61 -1.92 10.07
N LEU A 13 -4.39 -1.38 10.18
CA LEU A 13 -4.08 0.04 10.12
C LEU A 13 -3.13 0.28 8.95
N ASP A 14 -3.64 0.62 7.76
CA ASP A 14 -2.80 0.91 6.60
C ASP A 14 -1.85 2.07 6.92
N GLY A 15 -0.55 1.85 6.74
CA GLY A 15 0.48 2.84 7.08
C GLY A 15 0.64 3.13 8.59
N GLY A 16 0.14 2.22 9.46
CA GLY A 16 0.23 2.39 10.91
C GLY A 16 1.68 2.35 11.41
N THR A 17 2.11 3.34 12.20
CA THR A 17 3.49 3.45 12.68
C THR A 17 3.59 3.73 14.17
N PHE A 18 4.53 3.06 14.85
CA PHE A 18 4.86 3.38 16.25
C PHE A 18 5.50 4.76 16.42
N GLU A 19 5.98 5.36 15.36
CA GLU A 19 6.54 6.70 15.37
C GLU A 19 5.51 7.79 15.74
N ILE A 20 4.24 7.52 15.45
CA ILE A 20 3.10 8.37 15.85
C ILE A 20 2.40 7.79 17.10
N ILE A 21 2.21 6.48 17.15
CA ILE A 21 1.42 5.81 18.20
C ILE A 21 2.09 5.96 19.58
N LYS A 22 3.40 5.69 19.70
CA LYS A 22 4.09 5.74 21.02
C LYS A 22 4.09 7.12 21.65
N PRO A 23 4.42 8.22 20.95
CA PRO A 23 4.29 9.57 21.51
C PRO A 23 2.86 9.89 21.96
N LEU A 24 1.84 9.52 21.16
CA LEU A 24 0.44 9.77 21.54
C LEU A 24 -0.01 8.92 22.73
N ILE A 25 0.48 7.70 22.88
CA ILE A 25 0.27 6.89 24.08
C ILE A 25 0.91 7.56 25.29
N ALA A 26 2.15 8.03 25.16
CA ALA A 26 2.85 8.73 26.26
C ALA A 26 2.13 10.02 26.70
N ALA A 27 1.44 10.70 25.78
CA ALA A 27 0.56 11.84 26.08
C ALA A 27 -0.83 11.44 26.61
N GLY A 28 -1.14 10.14 26.74
CA GLY A 28 -2.46 9.65 27.17
C GLY A 28 -3.58 9.86 26.14
N LYS A 29 -3.23 10.08 24.86
CA LYS A 29 -4.19 10.39 23.78
C LYS A 29 -4.69 9.15 23.03
N MET A 30 -4.04 8.00 23.20
CA MET A 30 -4.41 6.71 22.59
C MET A 30 -4.55 5.62 23.66
N PRO A 31 -5.56 5.70 24.54
CA PRO A 31 -5.72 4.80 25.68
C PRO A 31 -6.08 3.35 25.27
N VAL A 32 -6.72 3.15 24.09
CA VAL A 32 -7.16 1.81 23.65
C VAL A 32 -5.96 0.97 23.22
N LEU A 33 -5.13 1.48 22.31
CA LEU A 33 -3.91 0.77 21.91
C LEU A 33 -2.92 0.64 23.06
N ALA A 34 -2.83 1.64 23.96
CA ALA A 34 -2.04 1.53 25.18
C ALA A 34 -2.49 0.32 26.03
N GLY A 35 -3.80 0.18 26.27
CA GLY A 35 -4.36 -0.93 27.03
C GLY A 35 -4.14 -2.30 26.36
N LEU A 36 -4.20 -2.39 25.02
CA LEU A 36 -3.90 -3.62 24.31
C LEU A 36 -2.42 -4.01 24.44
N ILE A 37 -1.51 -3.05 24.33
CA ILE A 37 -0.06 -3.27 24.51
C ILE A 37 0.23 -3.72 25.95
N GLU A 38 -0.38 -3.06 26.93
CA GLU A 38 -0.20 -3.40 28.35
C GLU A 38 -0.77 -4.78 28.69
N ALA A 39 -1.88 -5.18 28.07
CA ALA A 39 -2.52 -6.46 28.34
C ALA A 39 -1.91 -7.65 27.59
N GLY A 40 -1.13 -7.40 26.55
CA GLY A 40 -0.64 -8.43 25.64
C GLY A 40 0.83 -8.29 25.26
N CYS A 41 1.10 -8.19 23.96
CA CYS A 41 2.44 -8.02 23.42
C CYS A 41 2.43 -7.16 22.15
N HIS A 42 3.58 -6.60 21.81
CA HIS A 42 3.72 -5.76 20.61
C HIS A 42 5.13 -5.85 20.02
N GLY A 43 5.29 -5.42 18.79
CA GLY A 43 6.59 -5.32 18.11
C GLY A 43 6.49 -4.63 16.76
N LYS A 44 7.63 -4.23 16.20
CA LYS A 44 7.69 -3.77 14.80
C LYS A 44 7.47 -4.95 13.87
N LEU A 45 6.54 -4.80 12.92
CA LEU A 45 6.27 -5.77 11.87
C LEU A 45 6.95 -5.32 10.59
N HIS A 46 8.05 -5.99 10.22
CA HIS A 46 8.83 -5.64 9.05
C HIS A 46 8.12 -6.07 7.76
N SER A 47 7.85 -5.11 6.90
CA SER A 47 7.17 -5.28 5.61
C SER A 47 8.04 -6.00 4.58
N VAL A 48 7.48 -6.22 3.40
CA VAL A 48 8.20 -6.70 2.22
C VAL A 48 8.82 -5.55 1.46
N MET A 49 9.78 -5.83 0.61
CA MET A 49 10.28 -4.86 -0.38
C MET A 49 9.61 -5.13 -1.73
N PRO A 50 9.02 -4.11 -2.37
CA PRO A 50 8.74 -2.78 -1.84
C PRO A 50 7.58 -2.78 -0.82
N PRO A 51 7.57 -1.87 0.19
CA PRO A 51 6.53 -1.81 1.21
C PRO A 51 5.27 -1.09 0.68
N TYR A 52 4.73 -1.56 -0.43
CA TYR A 52 3.52 -1.04 -1.04
C TYR A 52 2.27 -1.78 -0.59
N THR A 53 1.21 -1.04 -0.39
CA THR A 53 -0.12 -1.53 -0.03
C THR A 53 -0.52 -2.82 -0.77
N PRO A 54 -0.50 -2.91 -2.14
CA PRO A 54 -0.87 -4.15 -2.83
C PRO A 54 0.06 -5.32 -2.55
N VAL A 55 1.36 -5.08 -2.45
CA VAL A 55 2.39 -6.11 -2.21
C VAL A 55 2.30 -6.59 -0.77
N ALA A 56 2.22 -5.66 0.16
CA ALA A 56 2.19 -5.93 1.59
C ALA A 56 0.89 -6.62 2.02
N TRP A 57 -0.29 -6.14 1.61
CA TRP A 57 -1.56 -6.81 1.91
C TRP A 57 -1.66 -8.20 1.25
N SER A 58 -1.14 -8.37 0.02
CA SER A 58 -1.04 -9.70 -0.57
C SER A 58 -0.17 -10.64 0.25
N THR A 59 0.94 -10.14 0.80
CA THR A 59 1.82 -10.90 1.70
C THR A 59 1.13 -11.23 3.03
N ILE A 60 0.41 -10.26 3.65
CA ILE A 60 -0.39 -10.49 4.87
C ILE A 60 -1.39 -11.62 4.66
N MET A 61 -2.11 -11.60 3.53
CA MET A 61 -3.16 -12.57 3.25
C MET A 61 -2.63 -13.97 2.89
N THR A 62 -1.43 -14.08 2.32
CA THR A 62 -0.90 -15.35 1.79
C THR A 62 0.21 -15.95 2.63
N GLY A 63 0.92 -15.16 3.43
CA GLY A 63 2.15 -15.58 4.11
C GLY A 63 3.32 -15.85 3.16
N CYS A 64 3.23 -15.42 1.89
CA CYS A 64 4.20 -15.67 0.84
C CYS A 64 4.90 -14.39 0.40
N ASN A 65 6.14 -14.52 -0.11
CA ASN A 65 6.86 -13.43 -0.75
C ASN A 65 6.30 -13.11 -2.14
N PRO A 66 6.58 -11.92 -2.70
CA PRO A 66 6.10 -11.49 -4.01
C PRO A 66 6.39 -12.47 -5.16
N GLY A 67 7.50 -13.20 -5.11
CA GLY A 67 7.85 -14.21 -6.11
C GLY A 67 6.88 -15.39 -6.17
N LYS A 68 6.07 -15.60 -5.15
CA LYS A 68 5.03 -16.63 -5.08
C LYS A 68 3.65 -16.08 -5.34
N HIS A 69 3.25 -14.97 -4.68
CA HIS A 69 1.91 -14.42 -4.89
C HIS A 69 1.79 -13.56 -6.16
N GLY A 70 2.89 -13.10 -6.75
CA GLY A 70 2.91 -12.48 -8.08
C GLY A 70 2.55 -11.00 -8.12
N ILE A 71 2.38 -10.33 -6.99
CA ILE A 71 2.06 -8.90 -6.91
C ILE A 71 3.33 -8.15 -6.54
N TYR A 72 3.79 -7.23 -7.41
CA TYR A 72 5.00 -6.42 -7.21
C TYR A 72 4.73 -4.93 -7.18
N TYR A 73 3.58 -4.52 -7.73
CA TYR A 73 3.12 -3.14 -7.81
C TYR A 73 1.62 -3.09 -8.13
N PHE A 74 1.05 -1.92 -8.31
CA PHE A 74 -0.34 -1.71 -8.75
C PHE A 74 -0.62 -2.19 -10.16
N CYS A 75 0.43 -2.22 -10.99
CA CYS A 75 0.35 -2.68 -12.38
C CYS A 75 1.61 -3.46 -12.78
N GLU A 76 1.48 -4.22 -13.85
CA GLU A 76 2.60 -4.89 -14.53
C GLU A 76 2.57 -4.57 -16.03
N LEU A 77 3.65 -4.86 -16.75
CA LEU A 77 3.62 -4.80 -18.19
C LEU A 77 2.88 -6.01 -18.77
N LYS A 78 1.98 -5.78 -19.72
CA LYS A 78 1.40 -6.89 -20.48
C LYS A 78 2.51 -7.62 -21.22
N PRO A 79 2.57 -8.96 -21.12
CA PRO A 79 3.62 -9.75 -21.75
C PRO A 79 3.81 -9.39 -23.23
N GLY A 80 5.06 -9.20 -23.66
CA GLY A 80 5.41 -8.85 -25.04
C GLY A 80 4.97 -7.44 -25.47
N THR A 81 4.68 -6.53 -24.54
CA THR A 81 4.33 -5.13 -24.82
C THR A 81 5.00 -4.20 -23.82
N TYR A 82 4.85 -2.88 -24.02
CA TYR A 82 5.18 -1.84 -23.03
C TYR A 82 3.92 -1.25 -22.36
N GLN A 83 2.77 -1.87 -22.60
CA GLN A 83 1.51 -1.38 -22.05
C GLN A 83 1.30 -1.87 -20.62
N PRO A 84 0.89 -1.00 -19.68
CA PRO A 84 0.55 -1.42 -18.33
C PRO A 84 -0.76 -2.22 -18.33
N LYS A 85 -0.82 -3.21 -17.44
CA LYS A 85 -2.02 -3.91 -17.00
C LYS A 85 -2.23 -3.61 -15.53
N MET A 86 -3.34 -2.98 -15.18
CA MET A 86 -3.72 -2.80 -13.78
C MET A 86 -4.04 -4.16 -13.14
N LEU A 87 -3.46 -4.40 -11.97
CA LEU A 87 -3.67 -5.62 -11.19
C LEU A 87 -4.78 -5.43 -10.15
N ASN A 88 -5.33 -6.53 -9.69
CA ASN A 88 -6.31 -6.57 -8.61
C ASN A 88 -6.15 -7.84 -7.76
N GLY A 89 -7.00 -8.01 -6.75
CA GLY A 89 -6.96 -9.16 -5.87
C GLY A 89 -7.02 -10.52 -6.58
N SER A 90 -7.62 -10.65 -7.76
CA SER A 90 -7.68 -11.92 -8.50
C SER A 90 -6.36 -12.32 -9.17
N ASP A 91 -5.40 -11.40 -9.28
CA ASP A 91 -4.06 -11.67 -9.80
C ASP A 91 -3.11 -12.32 -8.77
N ILE A 92 -3.50 -12.43 -7.49
CA ILE A 92 -2.75 -13.18 -6.47
C ILE A 92 -2.72 -14.66 -6.87
N ALA A 93 -1.55 -15.24 -7.04
CA ALA A 93 -1.35 -16.57 -7.65
C ALA A 93 -1.43 -17.74 -6.66
N VAL A 94 -1.51 -17.48 -5.34
CA VAL A 94 -1.52 -18.52 -4.29
C VAL A 94 -2.74 -18.37 -3.38
N PRO A 95 -3.18 -19.43 -2.67
CA PRO A 95 -4.27 -19.34 -1.73
C PRO A 95 -4.00 -18.31 -0.61
N THR A 96 -5.05 -17.64 -0.18
CA THR A 96 -5.03 -16.74 0.98
C THR A 96 -5.42 -17.52 2.25
N VAL A 97 -5.15 -16.97 3.42
CA VAL A 97 -5.62 -17.53 4.69
C VAL A 97 -7.16 -17.60 4.73
N TRP A 98 -7.83 -16.69 4.04
CA TRP A 98 -9.29 -16.69 3.93
C TRP A 98 -9.82 -17.91 3.17
N ASP A 99 -9.14 -18.35 2.11
CA ASP A 99 -9.46 -19.60 1.40
C ASP A 99 -9.30 -20.81 2.31
N ILE A 100 -8.30 -20.80 3.21
CA ILE A 100 -8.06 -21.88 4.18
C ILE A 100 -9.16 -21.92 5.24
N LEU A 101 -9.48 -20.76 5.84
CA LEU A 101 -10.52 -20.66 6.86
C LEU A 101 -11.90 -21.07 6.29
N ASP A 102 -12.22 -20.59 5.09
CA ASP A 102 -13.47 -20.90 4.37
C ASP A 102 -13.60 -22.40 4.09
N GLY A 103 -12.50 -23.04 3.63
CA GLY A 103 -12.42 -24.47 3.39
C GLY A 103 -12.64 -25.33 4.65
N HIS A 104 -12.49 -24.76 5.85
CA HIS A 104 -12.79 -25.40 7.15
C HIS A 104 -14.13 -24.97 7.74
N GLY A 105 -14.95 -24.28 6.96
CA GLY A 105 -16.30 -23.86 7.38
C GLY A 105 -16.33 -22.66 8.31
N LEU A 106 -15.18 -21.99 8.56
CA LEU A 106 -15.11 -20.78 9.37
C LEU A 106 -15.68 -19.58 8.59
N LYS A 107 -16.38 -18.71 9.30
CA LYS A 107 -17.02 -17.53 8.72
C LYS A 107 -16.15 -16.29 8.91
N SER A 108 -15.59 -15.79 7.81
CA SER A 108 -14.76 -14.58 7.81
C SER A 108 -15.55 -13.35 7.33
N GLY A 109 -15.56 -12.28 8.14
CA GLY A 109 -16.02 -10.96 7.73
C GLY A 109 -14.82 -10.09 7.35
N LEU A 110 -14.71 -9.73 6.08
CA LEU A 110 -13.58 -8.95 5.54
C LEU A 110 -14.10 -7.58 5.13
N PHE A 111 -13.52 -6.52 5.68
CA PHE A 111 -14.02 -5.17 5.44
C PHE A 111 -12.89 -4.22 5.06
N ASN A 112 -12.95 -3.70 3.82
CA ASN A 112 -12.02 -2.69 3.29
C ASN A 112 -10.56 -3.16 3.24
N ILE A 113 -10.31 -4.47 3.16
CA ILE A 113 -8.95 -4.98 2.98
C ILE A 113 -8.49 -4.65 1.56
N PRO A 114 -7.34 -3.95 1.39
CA PRO A 114 -6.78 -3.71 0.07
C PRO A 114 -6.47 -5.01 -0.67
N TRP A 115 -6.59 -4.98 -1.99
CA TRP A 115 -6.32 -6.12 -2.87
C TRP A 115 -7.29 -7.30 -2.69
N THR A 116 -8.56 -6.98 -2.42
CA THR A 116 -9.64 -7.98 -2.32
C THR A 116 -10.74 -7.81 -3.38
N TYR A 117 -10.51 -6.96 -4.39
CA TYR A 117 -11.42 -6.89 -5.55
C TYR A 117 -10.96 -7.84 -6.66
N PRO A 118 -11.87 -8.58 -7.32
CA PRO A 118 -13.28 -8.80 -6.98
C PRO A 118 -13.45 -9.40 -5.58
N PRO A 119 -14.57 -9.11 -4.88
CA PRO A 119 -14.72 -9.51 -3.48
C PRO A 119 -14.59 -11.01 -3.32
N LEU A 120 -13.80 -11.42 -2.32
CA LEU A 120 -13.58 -12.83 -2.01
C LEU A 120 -14.90 -13.48 -1.61
N ARG A 121 -15.12 -14.69 -2.11
CA ARG A 121 -16.26 -15.51 -1.72
C ARG A 121 -15.88 -16.27 -0.45
N THR A 122 -16.48 -15.89 0.66
CA THR A 122 -16.26 -16.50 1.98
C THR A 122 -17.58 -17.01 2.55
N ASN A 123 -17.52 -17.89 3.55
CA ASN A 123 -18.72 -18.33 4.29
C ASN A 123 -19.39 -17.20 5.09
N GLY A 124 -18.72 -16.06 5.23
CA GLY A 124 -19.22 -14.84 5.83
C GLY A 124 -19.50 -13.76 4.79
N PHE A 125 -18.72 -12.69 4.80
CA PHE A 125 -18.82 -11.61 3.81
C PHE A 125 -17.46 -11.00 3.46
N CYS A 126 -17.38 -10.35 2.29
CA CYS A 126 -16.25 -9.50 1.89
C CYS A 126 -16.76 -8.18 1.32
N VAL A 127 -16.22 -7.09 1.83
CA VAL A 127 -16.32 -5.74 1.24
C VAL A 127 -14.93 -5.35 0.79
N SER A 128 -14.72 -5.27 -0.52
CA SER A 128 -13.43 -4.98 -1.13
C SER A 128 -12.89 -3.61 -0.75
N GLY A 129 -11.57 -3.48 -0.75
CA GLY A 129 -10.85 -2.27 -0.42
C GLY A 129 -10.71 -1.27 -1.57
N MET A 130 -9.58 -0.56 -1.57
CA MET A 130 -9.29 0.54 -2.49
C MET A 130 -9.20 0.15 -3.97
N ASP A 131 -8.99 -1.11 -4.25
CA ASP A 131 -8.90 -1.69 -5.59
C ASP A 131 -10.28 -1.93 -6.24
N ALA A 132 -11.41 -1.73 -5.53
CA ALA A 132 -12.73 -1.75 -6.13
C ALA A 132 -12.93 -0.51 -7.03
N PRO A 133 -13.25 -0.67 -8.35
CA PRO A 133 -13.32 0.46 -9.27
C PRO A 133 -14.49 1.38 -8.98
N ARG A 134 -15.59 0.85 -8.44
CA ARG A 134 -16.82 1.60 -8.16
C ARG A 134 -17.34 1.32 -6.75
N PHE A 135 -18.00 2.31 -6.17
CA PHE A 135 -18.74 2.15 -4.92
C PHE A 135 -20.16 1.70 -5.24
N ASP A 136 -20.32 0.40 -5.52
CA ASP A 136 -21.59 -0.24 -5.83
C ASP A 136 -21.61 -1.71 -5.35
N ARG A 137 -22.67 -2.44 -5.68
CA ARG A 137 -22.85 -3.84 -5.24
C ARG A 137 -21.75 -4.80 -5.72
N THR A 138 -20.97 -4.44 -6.73
CA THR A 138 -19.89 -5.29 -7.27
C THR A 138 -18.68 -5.38 -6.34
N MET A 139 -18.56 -4.45 -5.37
CA MET A 139 -17.50 -4.46 -4.38
C MET A 139 -17.79 -5.33 -3.15
N ALA A 140 -18.96 -5.95 -3.07
CA ALA A 140 -19.38 -6.71 -1.88
C ALA A 140 -19.82 -8.14 -2.22
N TYR A 141 -19.48 -9.08 -1.35
CA TYR A 141 -19.97 -10.45 -1.38
C TYR A 141 -20.46 -10.87 0.03
N PRO A 142 -21.67 -11.44 0.15
CA PRO A 142 -22.73 -11.43 -0.88
C PRO A 142 -23.13 -9.98 -1.25
N ALA A 143 -23.63 -9.76 -2.46
CA ALA A 143 -23.90 -8.41 -2.96
C ALA A 143 -24.88 -7.58 -2.10
N GLN A 144 -25.71 -8.25 -1.29
CA GLN A 144 -26.66 -7.63 -0.34
C GLN A 144 -25.95 -6.89 0.80
N ILE A 145 -24.70 -7.27 1.13
CA ILE A 145 -23.90 -6.58 2.14
C ILE A 145 -23.71 -5.10 1.78
N PHE A 146 -23.73 -4.75 0.50
CA PHE A 146 -23.66 -3.36 0.05
C PHE A 146 -24.77 -2.48 0.65
N ASP A 147 -25.95 -3.04 0.95
CA ASP A 147 -27.03 -2.26 1.54
C ASP A 147 -26.68 -1.73 2.94
N HIS A 148 -25.82 -2.43 3.69
CA HIS A 148 -25.32 -2.00 5.00
C HIS A 148 -24.24 -0.92 4.90
N ILE A 149 -23.47 -0.87 3.80
CA ILE A 149 -22.39 0.09 3.63
C ILE A 149 -22.76 1.34 2.80
N ARG A 150 -24.00 1.41 2.29
CA ARG A 150 -24.46 2.47 1.38
C ARG A 150 -24.22 3.88 1.94
N ASP A 151 -24.35 4.05 3.24
CA ASP A 151 -24.14 5.34 3.90
C ASP A 151 -22.71 5.86 3.79
N ALA A 152 -21.71 4.98 3.64
CA ALA A 152 -20.34 5.40 3.38
C ALA A 152 -20.21 6.22 2.08
N GLY A 153 -21.07 5.98 1.09
CA GLY A 153 -21.12 6.76 -0.14
C GLY A 153 -21.37 8.27 0.08
N LYS A 154 -21.99 8.65 1.21
CA LYS A 154 -22.24 10.05 1.56
C LYS A 154 -20.96 10.77 2.03
N VAL A 155 -19.94 10.02 2.45
CA VAL A 155 -18.67 10.51 2.99
C VAL A 155 -17.46 10.10 2.13
N GLY A 156 -17.66 9.92 0.82
CA GLY A 156 -16.59 9.59 -0.12
C GLY A 156 -16.28 8.08 -0.27
N GLY A 157 -17.22 7.20 0.10
CA GLY A 157 -17.03 5.75 0.03
C GLY A 157 -16.28 5.19 1.22
N LEU A 158 -15.46 4.16 1.02
CA LEU A 158 -14.63 3.57 2.07
C LEU A 158 -13.25 4.21 2.19
N ASN A 159 -12.84 4.95 1.16
CA ASN A 159 -11.54 5.60 1.06
C ASN A 159 -11.72 7.02 0.52
N PRO A 160 -11.94 8.02 1.37
CA PRO A 160 -12.19 9.39 0.94
C PRO A 160 -10.94 9.98 0.31
N ASP A 161 -11.14 10.79 -0.73
CA ASP A 161 -10.08 11.55 -1.36
C ASP A 161 -9.85 12.86 -0.60
N LEU A 162 -8.62 13.07 -0.13
CA LEU A 162 -8.22 14.29 0.57
C LEU A 162 -7.71 15.38 -0.39
N ALA A 163 -7.45 15.04 -1.65
CA ALA A 163 -6.92 15.98 -2.64
C ALA A 163 -7.91 17.12 -2.99
N ASP A 164 -9.20 16.90 -2.72
CA ASP A 164 -10.25 17.91 -2.94
C ASP A 164 -10.45 18.86 -1.74
N THR A 165 -9.69 18.69 -0.65
CA THR A 165 -9.79 19.55 0.53
C THR A 165 -8.87 20.77 0.41
N ASP A 166 -9.43 21.96 0.64
CA ASP A 166 -8.69 23.23 0.49
C ASP A 166 -7.88 23.62 1.75
N THR A 167 -8.21 23.07 2.91
CA THR A 167 -7.59 23.38 4.21
C THR A 167 -7.48 22.13 5.08
N GLU A 168 -6.59 22.17 6.08
CA GLU A 168 -6.48 21.09 7.08
C GLU A 168 -7.76 20.91 7.89
N GLU A 169 -8.50 21.99 8.18
CA GLU A 169 -9.79 21.91 8.87
C GLU A 169 -10.81 21.13 8.03
N ALA A 170 -10.90 21.42 6.72
CA ALA A 170 -11.80 20.70 5.82
C ALA A 170 -11.39 19.22 5.69
N ALA A 171 -10.09 18.92 5.63
CA ALA A 171 -9.58 17.56 5.64
C ALA A 171 -9.93 16.84 6.96
N TRP A 172 -9.78 17.52 8.09
CA TRP A 172 -10.15 16.95 9.40
C TRP A 172 -11.66 16.68 9.51
N ASP A 173 -12.51 17.60 9.08
CA ASP A 173 -13.96 17.41 9.12
C ASP A 173 -14.38 16.20 8.28
N LEU A 174 -13.80 16.05 7.09
CA LEU A 174 -14.04 14.89 6.21
C LEU A 174 -13.57 13.58 6.87
N ILE A 175 -12.34 13.53 7.38
CA ILE A 175 -11.78 12.33 8.02
C ILE A 175 -12.59 11.94 9.25
N LYS A 176 -12.94 12.91 10.09
CA LYS A 176 -13.71 12.70 11.30
C LYS A 176 -15.08 12.10 10.99
N GLU A 177 -15.82 12.70 10.06
CA GLU A 177 -17.14 12.22 9.64
C GLU A 177 -17.02 10.83 9.01
N HIS A 178 -16.01 10.64 8.15
CA HIS A 178 -15.74 9.35 7.51
C HIS A 178 -15.47 8.24 8.53
N LEU A 179 -14.60 8.47 9.52
CA LEU A 179 -14.30 7.51 10.58
C LEU A 179 -15.52 7.22 11.48
N ASP A 180 -16.37 8.21 11.74
CA ASP A 180 -17.59 8.00 12.50
C ASP A 180 -18.61 7.15 11.72
N VAL A 181 -18.78 7.38 10.43
CA VAL A 181 -19.69 6.61 9.57
C VAL A 181 -19.16 5.20 9.33
N THR A 182 -17.92 5.05 8.89
CA THR A 182 -17.33 3.72 8.59
C THR A 182 -17.14 2.89 9.84
N GLY A 183 -16.71 3.48 10.97
CA GLY A 183 -16.62 2.79 12.25
C GLY A 183 -17.98 2.29 12.77
N ARG A 184 -19.06 3.05 12.56
CA ARG A 184 -20.42 2.58 12.83
C ARG A 184 -20.79 1.40 11.93
N ILE A 185 -20.54 1.52 10.63
CA ILE A 185 -20.83 0.44 9.67
C ILE A 185 -20.06 -0.84 10.04
N MET A 186 -18.78 -0.75 10.39
CA MET A 186 -17.97 -1.90 10.82
C MET A 186 -18.63 -2.64 11.99
N ARG A 187 -19.11 -1.90 13.00
CA ARG A 187 -19.81 -2.49 14.15
C ARG A 187 -21.14 -3.11 13.75
N ASP A 188 -21.97 -2.37 13.00
CA ASP A 188 -23.32 -2.80 12.62
C ASP A 188 -23.29 -4.06 11.76
N ILE A 189 -22.30 -4.20 10.85
CA ILE A 189 -22.17 -5.36 9.98
C ILE A 189 -21.60 -6.59 10.71
N ALA A 190 -20.79 -6.38 11.73
CA ALA A 190 -20.22 -7.47 12.53
C ALA A 190 -21.25 -8.09 13.49
N VAL A 191 -22.12 -7.26 14.07
CA VAL A 191 -23.15 -7.73 15.03
C VAL A 191 -24.19 -8.60 14.32
N GLY A 192 -24.44 -9.80 14.86
CA GLY A 192 -25.43 -10.72 14.33
C GLY A 192 -25.02 -11.46 13.06
N SER A 193 -23.82 -11.25 12.54
CA SER A 193 -23.28 -11.97 11.36
C SER A 193 -22.75 -13.37 11.71
N GLY A 194 -22.60 -13.70 13.00
CA GLY A 194 -22.11 -15.00 13.47
C GLY A 194 -20.73 -15.36 12.93
N LEU A 195 -19.80 -14.38 12.94
CA LEU A 195 -18.45 -14.52 12.42
C LEU A 195 -17.54 -15.24 13.41
N ASP A 196 -16.63 -16.08 12.89
CA ASP A 196 -15.49 -16.62 13.64
C ASP A 196 -14.32 -15.64 13.60
N VAL A 197 -14.12 -14.97 12.45
CA VAL A 197 -13.06 -13.97 12.22
C VAL A 197 -13.67 -12.69 11.66
N PHE A 198 -13.23 -11.56 12.17
CA PHE A 198 -13.53 -10.24 11.59
C PHE A 198 -12.26 -9.43 11.35
N MET A 199 -12.09 -8.93 10.13
CA MET A 199 -10.94 -8.09 9.77
C MET A 199 -11.39 -6.79 9.09
N PRO A 200 -11.59 -5.71 9.85
CA PRO A 200 -11.74 -4.35 9.31
C PRO A 200 -10.38 -3.69 9.12
N VAL A 201 -10.25 -2.87 8.05
CA VAL A 201 -9.05 -2.08 7.77
C VAL A 201 -9.38 -0.58 7.75
N PHE A 202 -8.59 0.19 8.50
CA PHE A 202 -8.58 1.64 8.51
C PHE A 202 -7.46 2.16 7.59
N MET A 203 -7.84 2.89 6.54
CA MET A 203 -6.92 3.44 5.53
C MET A 203 -6.46 4.87 5.84
N GLN A 204 -7.03 5.51 6.88
CA GLN A 204 -6.90 6.95 7.08
C GLN A 204 -5.51 7.36 7.56
N ALA A 205 -4.77 6.46 8.25
CA ALA A 205 -3.40 6.73 8.69
C ALA A 205 -2.46 6.92 7.49
N ASP A 206 -2.55 6.03 6.49
CA ASP A 206 -1.84 6.14 5.23
C ASP A 206 -2.22 7.43 4.46
N ARG A 207 -3.54 7.69 4.31
CA ARG A 207 -4.03 8.86 3.56
C ARG A 207 -3.52 10.18 4.13
N VAL A 208 -3.55 10.32 5.46
CA VAL A 208 -3.05 11.51 6.14
C VAL A 208 -1.52 11.56 6.09
N GLY A 209 -0.87 10.42 6.20
CA GLY A 209 0.59 10.31 6.08
C GLY A 209 1.10 10.87 4.77
N HIS A 210 0.48 10.50 3.65
CA HIS A 210 0.86 11.01 2.32
C HIS A 210 0.63 12.51 2.13
N ALA A 211 -0.44 13.06 2.69
CA ALA A 211 -0.86 14.44 2.38
C ALA A 211 -0.41 15.47 3.42
N PHE A 212 -0.22 15.06 4.68
CA PHE A 212 -0.09 15.96 5.82
C PHE A 212 0.98 15.51 6.83
N TRP A 213 2.00 14.82 6.38
CA TRP A 213 3.13 14.47 7.22
C TRP A 213 3.95 15.72 7.52
N HIS A 214 3.81 16.23 8.72
CA HIS A 214 4.74 17.23 9.25
C HIS A 214 5.75 16.51 10.13
N GLY A 215 7.04 16.84 9.96
CA GLY A 215 8.11 16.19 10.69
C GLY A 215 7.83 16.17 12.19
N LYS A 216 7.68 14.97 12.73
CA LYS A 216 7.49 14.70 14.16
C LYS A 216 8.72 15.04 15.00
N ASP A 217 9.86 15.18 14.33
CA ASP A 217 11.16 15.22 14.97
C ASP A 217 11.38 16.49 15.80
N ASP A 218 10.58 17.53 15.55
CA ASP A 218 10.71 18.86 16.18
C ASP A 218 9.53 19.22 17.09
N ILE A 219 8.50 18.34 17.25
CA ILE A 219 7.29 18.65 18.03
C ILE A 219 7.07 17.67 19.18
N GLY A 220 6.59 18.19 20.32
CA GLY A 220 6.26 17.37 21.46
C GLY A 220 4.98 16.55 21.29
N PRO A 221 4.76 15.51 22.14
CA PRO A 221 3.59 14.62 22.03
C PRO A 221 2.23 15.32 22.10
N ASP A 222 2.08 16.36 22.90
CA ASP A 222 0.83 17.15 23.00
C ASP A 222 0.60 17.99 21.72
N GLU A 223 1.65 18.57 21.15
CA GLU A 223 1.56 19.29 19.88
C GLU A 223 1.26 18.33 18.71
N LEU A 224 1.89 17.16 18.69
CA LEU A 224 1.59 16.09 17.74
C LEU A 224 0.09 15.73 17.75
N ALA A 225 -0.52 15.63 18.93
CA ALA A 225 -1.94 15.32 19.07
C ALA A 225 -2.87 16.37 18.44
N GLU A 226 -2.42 17.62 18.28
CA GLU A 226 -3.18 18.69 17.66
C GLU A 226 -2.98 18.79 16.13
N THR A 227 -1.98 18.11 15.58
CA THR A 227 -1.80 18.01 14.11
C THR A 227 -2.90 17.15 13.46
N LEU A 228 -3.09 17.27 12.16
CA LEU A 228 -4.07 16.45 11.44
C LEU A 228 -3.77 14.95 11.56
N ILE A 229 -2.49 14.56 11.47
CA ILE A 229 -2.09 13.16 11.63
C ILE A 229 -2.35 12.66 13.06
N GLY A 230 -1.98 13.42 14.08
CA GLY A 230 -2.23 13.06 15.47
C GLY A 230 -3.72 12.93 15.78
N LYS A 231 -4.54 13.90 15.38
CA LYS A 231 -6.01 13.85 15.49
C LYS A 231 -6.60 12.62 14.81
N THR A 232 -6.07 12.25 13.64
CA THR A 232 -6.54 11.07 12.90
C THR A 232 -6.23 9.78 13.65
N TYR A 233 -5.00 9.60 14.17
CA TYR A 233 -4.63 8.43 14.97
C TYR A 233 -5.45 8.35 16.26
N CYS A 234 -5.64 9.45 16.99
CA CYS A 234 -6.51 9.49 18.17
C CYS A 234 -7.96 9.11 17.85
N LYS A 235 -8.48 9.55 16.67
CA LYS A 235 -9.82 9.21 16.23
C LYS A 235 -9.95 7.73 15.84
N ILE A 236 -8.92 7.15 15.21
CA ILE A 236 -8.85 5.70 14.91
C ILE A 236 -8.86 4.92 16.22
N ASP A 237 -8.02 5.28 17.21
CA ASP A 237 -7.99 4.65 18.54
C ASP A 237 -9.38 4.64 19.19
N GLN A 238 -10.11 5.77 19.12
CA GLN A 238 -11.49 5.86 19.60
C GLN A 238 -12.43 4.90 18.86
N GLN A 239 -12.30 4.76 17.53
CA GLN A 239 -13.16 3.85 16.77
C GLN A 239 -12.82 2.38 17.07
N ILE A 240 -11.54 2.06 17.26
CA ILE A 240 -11.10 0.74 17.73
C ILE A 240 -11.74 0.43 19.09
N GLY A 241 -11.70 1.35 20.06
CA GLY A 241 -12.35 1.15 21.36
C GLY A 241 -13.83 0.81 21.24
N LYS A 242 -14.58 1.60 20.46
CA LYS A 242 -16.00 1.33 20.21
C LYS A 242 -16.24 -0.02 19.50
N LEU A 243 -15.32 -0.44 18.63
CA LEU A 243 -15.37 -1.74 17.98
C LEU A 243 -15.15 -2.86 18.99
N LEU A 244 -14.11 -2.76 19.83
CA LEU A 244 -13.84 -3.72 20.90
C LEU A 244 -15.05 -3.88 21.83
N ASP A 245 -15.61 -2.77 22.32
CA ASP A 245 -16.79 -2.76 23.19
C ASP A 245 -18.01 -3.45 22.56
N THR A 246 -18.06 -3.50 21.22
CA THR A 246 -19.22 -4.02 20.49
C THR A 246 -19.08 -5.50 20.13
N VAL A 247 -17.87 -5.93 19.69
CA VAL A 247 -17.69 -7.25 19.06
C VAL A 247 -16.84 -8.22 19.85
N VAL A 248 -16.01 -7.74 20.82
CA VAL A 248 -15.07 -8.59 21.56
C VAL A 248 -15.80 -9.27 22.73
N GLY A 249 -15.66 -10.58 22.77
CA GLY A 249 -16.08 -11.44 23.89
C GLY A 249 -14.88 -12.00 24.69
N PRO A 250 -15.15 -12.78 25.73
CA PRO A 250 -14.10 -13.35 26.59
C PRO A 250 -13.14 -14.30 25.86
N ASP A 251 -13.60 -14.90 24.76
CA ASP A 251 -12.83 -15.88 23.97
C ASP A 251 -12.18 -15.26 22.73
N THR A 252 -12.29 -13.95 22.55
CA THR A 252 -11.77 -13.25 21.37
C THR A 252 -10.28 -12.92 21.52
N THR A 253 -9.47 -13.43 20.60
CA THR A 253 -8.09 -12.96 20.37
C THR A 253 -8.14 -11.68 19.53
N ILE A 254 -7.31 -10.70 19.85
CA ILE A 254 -7.22 -9.42 19.14
C ILE A 254 -5.83 -9.29 18.55
N LEU A 255 -5.75 -9.01 17.25
CA LEU A 255 -4.53 -8.61 16.55
C LEU A 255 -4.74 -7.21 15.97
N VAL A 256 -3.73 -6.34 16.11
CA VAL A 256 -3.66 -5.07 15.40
C VAL A 256 -2.37 -5.08 14.59
N LEU A 257 -2.46 -4.86 13.29
CA LEU A 257 -1.29 -4.90 12.41
C LEU A 257 -1.38 -3.84 11.30
N SER A 258 -0.23 -3.43 10.79
CA SER A 258 -0.14 -2.64 9.57
C SER A 258 0.65 -3.39 8.50
N ASP A 259 0.44 -3.03 7.27
CA ASP A 259 1.13 -3.55 6.11
C ASP A 259 2.53 -2.93 5.94
N HIS A 260 2.69 -1.69 6.31
CA HIS A 260 3.95 -0.93 6.41
C HIS A 260 3.83 0.17 7.48
N GLY A 261 4.93 0.82 7.77
CA GLY A 261 4.98 2.03 8.56
C GLY A 261 4.97 3.29 7.70
N PHE A 262 5.28 4.42 8.35
CA PHE A 262 5.31 5.72 7.70
C PHE A 262 6.38 6.60 8.33
N GLU A 263 7.07 7.41 7.51
CA GLU A 263 8.06 8.37 7.98
C GLU A 263 8.22 9.56 7.03
N SER A 264 8.95 10.59 7.45
CA SER A 264 9.27 11.76 6.62
C SER A 264 10.09 11.35 5.40
N ILE A 265 9.77 11.88 4.23
CA ILE A 265 10.58 11.68 3.02
C ILE A 265 11.88 12.48 3.16
N SER A 266 13.03 11.80 3.05
CA SER A 266 14.36 12.40 3.16
C SER A 266 14.84 13.08 1.89
N GLY A 267 14.34 12.65 0.74
CA GLY A 267 14.68 13.19 -0.57
C GLY A 267 13.93 12.45 -1.69
N THR A 268 14.05 12.96 -2.91
CA THR A 268 13.38 12.36 -4.08
C THR A 268 14.39 12.05 -5.18
N LEU A 269 14.46 10.78 -5.60
CA LEU A 269 15.23 10.29 -6.74
C LEU A 269 14.34 10.12 -7.97
N TYR A 270 14.67 10.79 -9.06
CA TYR A 270 13.99 10.67 -10.35
C TYR A 270 14.66 9.58 -11.19
N VAL A 271 14.25 8.33 -11.00
CA VAL A 271 14.96 7.14 -11.52
C VAL A 271 15.11 7.17 -13.04
N ASN A 272 14.05 7.47 -13.80
CA ASN A 272 14.14 7.50 -15.26
C ASN A 272 15.01 8.66 -15.77
N ARG A 273 15.09 9.76 -15.03
CA ARG A 273 16.03 10.86 -15.34
C ARG A 273 17.48 10.42 -15.10
N TRP A 274 17.72 9.71 -14.00
CA TRP A 274 19.04 9.14 -13.71
C TRP A 274 19.48 8.14 -14.81
N LEU A 275 18.56 7.25 -15.22
CA LEU A 275 18.83 6.32 -16.33
C LEU A 275 19.13 7.04 -17.66
N GLU A 276 18.47 8.18 -17.93
CA GLU A 276 18.78 9.01 -19.11
C GLU A 276 20.17 9.61 -19.03
N GLU A 277 20.58 10.18 -17.88
CA GLU A 277 21.93 10.73 -17.71
C GLU A 277 23.02 9.67 -17.84
N LEU A 278 22.74 8.45 -17.40
CA LEU A 278 23.61 7.30 -17.62
C LEU A 278 23.62 6.81 -19.07
N GLY A 279 22.75 7.34 -19.95
CA GLY A 279 22.58 6.85 -21.33
C GLY A 279 22.01 5.43 -21.42
N LEU A 280 21.31 4.97 -20.37
CA LEU A 280 20.59 3.71 -20.34
C LEU A 280 19.13 3.87 -20.83
N LEU A 281 18.60 5.09 -20.81
CA LEU A 281 17.27 5.45 -21.26
C LEU A 281 17.33 6.64 -22.20
N ARG A 282 16.44 6.66 -23.18
CA ARG A 282 16.22 7.80 -24.06
C ARG A 282 14.75 8.13 -24.14
N PHE A 283 14.39 9.38 -23.80
CA PHE A 283 13.03 9.85 -24.00
C PHE A 283 12.72 10.12 -25.50
N ALA A 284 11.52 9.75 -25.95
CA ALA A 284 11.10 9.94 -27.35
C ALA A 284 11.00 11.43 -27.75
N THR A 285 10.70 12.32 -26.79
CA THR A 285 10.67 13.76 -26.99
C THR A 285 11.62 14.43 -26.02
N ARG A 286 12.52 15.30 -26.51
CA ARG A 286 13.44 16.04 -25.63
C ARG A 286 12.67 17.01 -24.72
N HIS A 287 13.17 17.17 -23.51
CA HIS A 287 12.75 18.13 -22.48
C HIS A 287 12.91 19.62 -22.93
N GLY A 288 12.56 19.99 -24.09
CA GLY A 288 12.64 21.35 -24.62
C GLY A 288 11.49 21.70 -25.56
N ASP A 289 10.85 20.68 -26.09
CA ASP A 289 9.79 20.81 -27.11
C ASP A 289 8.37 20.98 -26.55
N GLN A 290 8.23 21.18 -25.24
CA GLN A 290 6.96 21.69 -24.71
C GLN A 290 6.76 23.10 -25.29
N GLY A 291 5.83 23.22 -26.26
CA GLY A 291 5.65 24.42 -27.02
C GLY A 291 5.54 25.67 -26.15
N ALA A 292 6.08 26.79 -26.62
CA ALA A 292 6.07 28.09 -25.93
C ALA A 292 4.69 28.42 -25.31
N ALA A 293 3.62 27.92 -25.89
CA ALA A 293 2.25 28.05 -25.41
C ALA A 293 1.99 27.33 -24.06
N PHE A 294 2.61 26.15 -23.81
CA PHE A 294 2.45 25.44 -22.53
C PHE A 294 3.26 26.12 -21.43
N LYS A 295 4.48 26.53 -21.72
CA LYS A 295 5.32 27.30 -20.77
C LYS A 295 4.65 28.65 -20.42
N ALA A 296 4.04 29.31 -21.40
CA ALA A 296 3.28 30.53 -21.18
C ALA A 296 2.01 30.30 -20.34
N ALA A 297 1.29 29.20 -20.58
CA ALA A 297 0.10 28.83 -19.79
C ALA A 297 0.48 28.50 -18.33
N GLN A 298 1.56 27.78 -18.11
CA GLN A 298 2.07 27.45 -16.78
C GLN A 298 2.57 28.70 -16.04
N TRP A 299 3.26 29.59 -16.73
CA TRP A 299 3.70 30.87 -16.18
C TRP A 299 2.50 31.78 -15.82
N LEU A 300 1.46 31.82 -16.68
CA LEU A 300 0.22 32.55 -16.43
C LEU A 300 -0.53 31.98 -15.22
N PHE A 301 -0.64 30.64 -15.12
CA PHE A 301 -1.29 29.95 -14.01
C PHE A 301 -0.57 30.20 -12.68
N ARG A 302 0.80 30.21 -12.68
CA ARG A 302 1.58 30.54 -11.47
C ARG A 302 1.33 31.96 -10.96
N ARG A 303 0.94 32.92 -11.83
CA ARG A 303 0.67 34.33 -11.49
C ARG A 303 -0.79 34.63 -11.14
N LEU A 304 -1.70 33.69 -11.34
CA LEU A 304 -3.09 33.89 -10.97
C LEU A 304 -3.24 34.04 -9.45
N PRO A 305 -4.07 35.01 -8.97
CA PRO A 305 -4.45 35.09 -7.56
C PRO A 305 -5.07 33.78 -7.06
N ARG A 306 -4.83 33.41 -5.77
CA ARG A 306 -5.32 32.14 -5.17
C ARG A 306 -6.79 31.87 -5.47
N ARG A 307 -7.66 32.85 -5.36
CA ARG A 307 -9.10 32.77 -5.67
C ARG A 307 -9.43 32.36 -7.12
N TRP A 308 -8.55 32.72 -8.07
CA TRP A 308 -8.72 32.35 -9.48
C TRP A 308 -8.14 30.95 -9.76
N LYS A 309 -7.10 30.56 -9.02
CA LYS A 309 -6.57 29.20 -9.08
C LYS A 309 -7.60 28.18 -8.61
N GLN A 310 -8.35 28.49 -7.55
CA GLN A 310 -9.46 27.67 -7.03
C GLN A 310 -10.62 27.58 -8.04
N ALA A 311 -11.04 28.71 -8.64
CA ALA A 311 -12.10 28.74 -9.65
C ALA A 311 -11.74 27.95 -10.93
N VAL A 312 -10.44 27.89 -11.28
CA VAL A 312 -9.93 27.15 -12.45
C VAL A 312 -9.73 25.67 -12.12
N ARG A 313 -9.34 25.30 -10.88
CA ARG A 313 -9.25 23.91 -10.42
C ARG A 313 -10.61 23.21 -10.37
N GLY A 314 -11.67 23.91 -9.96
CA GLY A 314 -13.01 23.34 -9.77
C GLY A 314 -13.88 23.22 -11.03
N ARG A 315 -13.50 23.73 -12.19
CA ARG A 315 -14.42 23.80 -13.34
C ARG A 315 -13.77 23.38 -14.68
N PHE A 316 -14.26 22.29 -15.26
CA PHE A 316 -14.28 21.90 -16.68
C PHE A 316 -12.97 21.99 -17.50
N TRP A 317 -12.11 22.98 -17.23
CA TRP A 317 -10.90 23.25 -18.02
C TRP A 317 -9.75 22.32 -17.63
N THR A 318 -9.58 22.04 -16.36
CA THR A 318 -8.53 21.11 -15.88
C THR A 318 -8.80 19.67 -16.34
N ARG A 319 -10.07 19.22 -16.27
CA ARG A 319 -10.46 17.89 -16.80
C ARG A 319 -10.26 17.79 -18.30
N ARG A 320 -10.54 18.83 -19.07
CA ARG A 320 -10.39 18.81 -20.53
C ARG A 320 -8.94 19.00 -20.98
N LEU A 321 -8.14 19.85 -20.30
CA LEU A 321 -6.70 19.93 -20.56
C LEU A 321 -5.97 18.65 -20.11
N ARG A 322 -6.26 18.11 -18.91
CA ARG A 322 -5.77 16.79 -18.49
C ARG A 322 -6.18 15.69 -19.49
N ARG A 323 -7.45 15.63 -19.91
CA ARG A 323 -7.89 14.70 -20.94
C ARG A 323 -7.14 14.88 -22.27
N GLN A 324 -6.87 16.09 -22.70
CA GLN A 324 -6.11 16.32 -23.96
C GLN A 324 -4.61 16.00 -23.80
N THR A 325 -4.04 16.17 -22.63
CA THR A 325 -2.66 15.75 -22.32
C THR A 325 -2.58 14.23 -22.21
N ILE A 326 -3.57 13.60 -21.59
CA ILE A 326 -3.67 12.13 -21.47
C ILE A 326 -3.96 11.48 -22.85
N VAL A 327 -4.84 12.06 -23.67
CA VAL A 327 -5.17 11.53 -25.01
C VAL A 327 -4.04 11.79 -26.02
N ARG A 328 -3.21 12.81 -25.83
CA ARG A 328 -1.95 12.97 -26.60
C ARG A 328 -0.79 12.12 -26.05
N GLY A 329 -0.92 11.53 -24.88
CA GLY A 329 0.03 10.59 -24.28
C GLY A 329 -0.02 9.16 -24.84
N THR A 330 -0.59 8.94 -26.04
CA THR A 330 -0.40 7.71 -26.83
C THR A 330 0.96 7.66 -27.54
N ALA A 331 1.75 8.73 -27.49
CA ALA A 331 3.15 8.66 -27.89
C ALA A 331 3.91 7.91 -26.79
N GLU A 332 4.58 6.84 -27.15
CA GLU A 332 5.44 6.09 -26.24
C GLU A 332 6.43 7.05 -25.57
N PRO A 333 6.56 7.05 -24.24
CA PRO A 333 7.36 8.05 -23.54
C PRO A 333 8.86 7.90 -23.82
N PHE A 334 9.28 6.70 -24.23
CA PHE A 334 10.67 6.32 -24.45
C PHE A 334 10.93 5.95 -25.92
N ASP A 335 12.14 6.28 -26.37
CA ASP A 335 12.72 5.77 -27.61
C ASP A 335 13.25 4.35 -27.34
N TRP A 336 12.40 3.35 -27.56
CA TRP A 336 12.67 1.96 -27.21
C TRP A 336 13.86 1.35 -27.94
N GLU A 337 14.14 1.82 -29.16
CA GLU A 337 15.30 1.37 -29.95
C GLU A 337 16.64 1.81 -29.36
N HIS A 338 16.62 2.81 -28.44
CA HIS A 338 17.79 3.33 -27.77
C HIS A 338 17.71 3.25 -26.24
N THR A 339 16.70 2.53 -25.70
CA THR A 339 16.50 2.37 -24.27
C THR A 339 16.90 0.96 -23.83
N GLN A 340 17.90 0.87 -22.95
CA GLN A 340 18.38 -0.40 -22.36
C GLN A 340 17.65 -0.78 -21.08
N ALA A 341 17.24 0.20 -20.27
CA ALA A 341 16.55 -0.02 -19.00
C ALA A 341 15.60 1.14 -18.70
N PHE A 342 14.52 0.86 -17.98
CA PHE A 342 13.51 1.83 -17.58
C PHE A 342 12.85 1.43 -16.27
N CYS A 343 12.37 2.42 -15.52
CA CYS A 343 11.70 2.21 -14.24
C CYS A 343 10.19 2.38 -14.40
N THR A 344 9.42 1.45 -13.85
CA THR A 344 7.94 1.44 -13.88
C THR A 344 7.30 1.43 -12.51
N THR A 345 8.09 1.45 -11.43
CA THR A 345 7.62 1.40 -10.05
C THR A 345 8.29 2.47 -9.19
N GLU A 346 7.56 3.06 -8.26
CA GLU A 346 8.09 4.14 -7.39
C GLU A 346 9.16 3.70 -6.38
N TYR A 347 9.43 2.40 -6.25
CA TYR A 347 10.51 1.85 -5.41
C TYR A 347 11.68 1.32 -6.23
N GLY A 348 11.99 2.01 -7.32
CA GLY A 348 13.21 1.73 -8.07
C GLY A 348 13.26 0.35 -8.74
N GLY A 349 12.10 -0.24 -9.05
CA GLY A 349 12.05 -1.47 -9.84
C GLY A 349 12.38 -1.18 -11.30
N ILE A 350 13.54 -1.64 -11.76
CA ILE A 350 14.08 -1.39 -13.11
C ILE A 350 13.85 -2.63 -13.98
N THR A 351 13.18 -2.40 -15.10
CA THR A 351 13.02 -3.40 -16.16
C THR A 351 14.09 -3.19 -17.21
N VAL A 352 14.88 -4.22 -17.50
CA VAL A 352 15.86 -4.22 -18.61
C VAL A 352 15.15 -4.56 -19.91
N ASN A 353 15.41 -3.79 -20.96
CA ASN A 353 14.80 -3.95 -22.28
C ASN A 353 15.45 -5.09 -23.08
N VAL A 354 15.12 -6.33 -22.70
CA VAL A 354 15.80 -7.55 -23.16
C VAL A 354 15.30 -8.00 -24.53
N ARG A 355 16.23 -8.33 -25.41
CA ARG A 355 15.96 -8.86 -26.74
C ARG A 355 15.17 -10.19 -26.66
N GLY A 356 14.08 -10.27 -27.39
CA GLY A 356 13.19 -11.44 -27.41
C GLY A 356 12.17 -11.48 -26.26
N ARG A 357 12.28 -10.60 -25.26
CA ARG A 357 11.29 -10.43 -24.20
C ARG A 357 10.39 -9.23 -24.44
N GLN A 358 10.97 -8.06 -24.75
CA GLN A 358 10.22 -6.86 -25.11
C GLN A 358 10.21 -6.67 -26.65
N PRO A 359 9.20 -5.97 -27.21
CA PRO A 359 9.03 -5.79 -28.65
C PRO A 359 10.25 -5.15 -29.34
N HIS A 360 10.86 -4.17 -28.70
CA HIS A 360 12.07 -3.46 -29.16
C HIS A 360 13.24 -3.69 -28.21
N GLY A 361 13.36 -4.90 -27.65
CA GLY A 361 14.45 -5.25 -26.75
C GLY A 361 15.80 -5.20 -27.44
N ILE A 362 16.78 -4.48 -26.84
CA ILE A 362 18.11 -4.29 -27.39
C ILE A 362 19.21 -4.95 -26.56
N VAL A 363 18.96 -5.21 -25.26
CA VAL A 363 19.91 -5.81 -24.34
C VAL A 363 19.94 -7.33 -24.54
N ALA A 364 21.11 -7.92 -24.63
CA ALA A 364 21.26 -9.37 -24.72
C ALA A 364 20.79 -10.06 -23.41
N PRO A 365 20.06 -11.17 -23.47
CA PRO A 365 19.70 -11.89 -22.27
C PRO A 365 20.93 -12.42 -21.51
N GLY A 366 20.85 -12.58 -20.20
CA GLY A 366 21.95 -13.03 -19.36
C GLY A 366 23.04 -11.97 -19.20
N GLU A 367 24.17 -12.13 -19.86
CA GLU A 367 25.35 -11.26 -19.72
C GLU A 367 25.01 -9.75 -19.93
N GLY A 368 24.14 -9.44 -20.89
CA GLY A 368 23.76 -8.04 -21.12
C GLY A 368 22.97 -7.44 -19.96
N VAL A 369 22.14 -8.21 -19.30
CA VAL A 369 21.42 -7.77 -18.09
C VAL A 369 22.42 -7.51 -16.96
N GLU A 370 23.40 -8.39 -16.79
CA GLU A 370 24.46 -8.24 -15.80
C GLU A 370 25.32 -6.98 -16.04
N GLN A 371 25.66 -6.70 -17.29
CA GLN A 371 26.37 -5.46 -17.64
C GLN A 371 25.56 -4.19 -17.29
N VAL A 372 24.24 -4.21 -17.46
CA VAL A 372 23.36 -3.13 -17.02
C VAL A 372 23.39 -3.00 -15.49
N ARG A 373 23.33 -4.11 -14.76
CA ARG A 373 23.41 -4.14 -13.29
C ARG A 373 24.73 -3.53 -12.79
N GLU A 374 25.88 -4.03 -13.28
CA GLU A 374 27.21 -3.54 -12.90
C GLU A 374 27.35 -2.04 -13.15
N ARG A 375 26.81 -1.56 -14.27
CA ARG A 375 26.82 -0.13 -14.61
C ARG A 375 25.99 0.70 -13.65
N LEU A 376 24.83 0.19 -13.20
CA LEU A 376 23.98 0.84 -12.21
C LEU A 376 24.64 0.83 -10.82
N GLU A 377 25.30 -0.27 -10.43
CA GLU A 377 26.05 -0.36 -9.16
C GLU A 377 27.19 0.67 -9.11
N GLU A 378 27.93 0.81 -10.19
CA GLU A 378 29.02 1.80 -10.25
C GLU A 378 28.47 3.24 -10.20
N ALA A 379 27.38 3.51 -10.91
CA ALA A 379 26.74 4.82 -10.90
C ALA A 379 26.09 5.14 -9.53
N ALA A 380 25.54 4.14 -8.84
CA ALA A 380 24.94 4.31 -7.52
C ALA A 380 25.95 4.81 -6.47
N LYS A 381 27.20 4.33 -6.52
CA LYS A 381 28.29 4.79 -5.64
C LYS A 381 28.63 6.28 -5.82
N GLN A 382 28.33 6.84 -6.99
CA GLN A 382 28.63 8.24 -7.35
C GLN A 382 27.43 9.16 -7.14
N LEU A 383 26.24 8.61 -6.95
CA LEU A 383 25.02 9.38 -6.69
C LEU A 383 24.94 9.72 -5.21
N LEU A 384 25.43 10.90 -4.85
CA LEU A 384 25.49 11.38 -3.48
C LEU A 384 24.36 12.37 -3.21
N ASP A 385 23.80 12.31 -2.01
CA ASP A 385 22.95 13.37 -1.48
C ASP A 385 23.78 14.63 -1.24
N PRO A 386 23.47 15.74 -1.90
CA PRO A 386 24.24 16.98 -1.77
C PRO A 386 24.18 17.60 -0.37
N ALA A 387 23.20 17.22 0.46
CA ALA A 387 23.08 17.73 1.83
C ALA A 387 23.93 16.96 2.83
N THR A 388 24.10 15.64 2.65
CA THR A 388 24.81 14.77 3.58
C THR A 388 26.16 14.29 3.06
N GLY A 389 26.35 14.25 1.73
CA GLY A 389 27.50 13.65 1.07
C GLY A 389 27.49 12.10 1.06
N GLU A 390 26.44 11.48 1.58
CA GLU A 390 26.27 10.03 1.59
C GLU A 390 25.65 9.52 0.29
N PRO A 391 25.89 8.24 -0.10
CA PRO A 391 25.20 7.66 -1.25
C PRO A 391 23.69 7.63 -1.07
N VAL A 392 22.94 7.99 -2.10
CA VAL A 392 21.46 7.90 -2.13
C VAL A 392 20.99 6.45 -2.24
N ILE A 393 21.73 5.63 -2.99
CA ILE A 393 21.42 4.21 -3.21
C ILE A 393 22.47 3.38 -2.45
N GLU A 394 22.01 2.46 -1.60
CA GLU A 394 22.86 1.53 -0.87
C GLU A 394 23.29 0.35 -1.76
N GLU A 395 22.33 -0.24 -2.49
CA GLU A 395 22.56 -1.46 -3.23
C GLU A 395 21.65 -1.55 -4.47
N VAL A 396 22.13 -2.23 -5.51
CA VAL A 396 21.35 -2.63 -6.68
C VAL A 396 21.16 -4.13 -6.63
N LEU A 397 19.94 -4.56 -6.35
CA LEU A 397 19.58 -5.96 -6.14
C LEU A 397 18.95 -6.58 -7.38
N THR A 398 19.21 -7.85 -7.65
CA THR A 398 18.44 -8.60 -8.63
C THR A 398 17.14 -9.09 -8.02
N ARG A 399 16.13 -9.37 -8.84
CA ARG A 399 14.89 -9.97 -8.36
C ARG A 399 15.10 -11.33 -7.71
N GLU A 400 16.12 -12.08 -8.14
CA GLU A 400 16.51 -13.39 -7.58
C GLU A 400 17.11 -13.28 -6.17
N GLN A 401 17.71 -12.12 -5.83
CA GLN A 401 18.19 -11.84 -4.48
C GLN A 401 17.04 -11.47 -3.53
N LEU A 402 16.01 -10.79 -4.05
CA LEU A 402 14.88 -10.29 -3.25
C LEU A 402 13.76 -11.32 -3.10
N PHE A 403 13.47 -12.07 -4.15
CA PHE A 403 12.28 -12.90 -4.24
C PHE A 403 12.61 -14.31 -4.71
N ASN A 404 11.72 -15.25 -4.40
CA ASN A 404 11.77 -16.61 -4.91
C ASN A 404 10.37 -17.13 -5.23
N GLY A 405 10.22 -17.94 -6.24
CA GLY A 405 8.95 -18.57 -6.58
C GLY A 405 8.61 -18.53 -8.08
N PRO A 406 7.49 -19.15 -8.46
CA PRO A 406 7.10 -19.31 -9.86
C PRO A 406 6.71 -18.03 -10.57
N GLN A 407 6.38 -16.96 -9.82
CA GLN A 407 5.97 -15.66 -10.39
C GLN A 407 7.15 -14.69 -10.55
N LEU A 408 8.38 -15.13 -10.28
CA LEU A 408 9.58 -14.29 -10.33
C LEU A 408 9.79 -13.62 -11.70
N HIS A 409 9.36 -14.26 -12.78
CA HIS A 409 9.45 -13.74 -14.14
C HIS A 409 8.62 -12.46 -14.39
N ARG A 410 7.64 -12.15 -13.53
CA ARG A 410 6.81 -10.95 -13.59
C ARG A 410 7.46 -9.74 -12.90
N ALA A 411 8.44 -9.98 -12.04
CA ALA A 411 9.16 -8.91 -11.34
C ALA A 411 10.01 -8.05 -12.30
N PRO A 412 10.20 -6.75 -12.02
CA PRO A 412 11.33 -5.99 -12.54
C PRO A 412 12.65 -6.75 -12.36
N ASP A 413 13.60 -6.57 -13.27
CA ASP A 413 14.86 -7.33 -13.25
C ASP A 413 15.78 -6.91 -12.11
N LEU A 414 15.82 -5.61 -11.82
CA LEU A 414 16.69 -5.00 -10.83
C LEU A 414 15.88 -4.08 -9.92
N TRP A 415 16.38 -3.89 -8.71
CA TRP A 415 15.76 -3.05 -7.69
C TRP A 415 16.81 -2.17 -7.01
N LEU A 416 16.49 -0.90 -6.87
CA LEU A 416 17.33 0.04 -6.14
C LEU A 416 16.94 -0.01 -4.66
N LYS A 417 17.89 -0.33 -3.79
CA LYS A 417 17.72 -0.20 -2.35
C LYS A 417 18.25 1.17 -1.94
N PRO A 418 17.40 2.06 -1.38
CA PRO A 418 17.90 3.35 -0.91
C PRO A 418 18.78 3.16 0.32
N LYS A 419 19.70 4.10 0.55
CA LYS A 419 20.51 4.17 1.77
C LYS A 419 19.65 4.54 2.97
N ASP A 420 18.67 5.38 2.74
CA ASP A 420 17.65 5.79 3.69
C ASP A 420 16.30 5.30 3.18
N ASP A 421 15.63 4.45 3.95
CA ASP A 421 14.33 3.84 3.60
C ASP A 421 13.23 4.89 3.32
N THR A 422 13.45 6.13 3.72
CA THR A 422 12.55 7.27 3.47
C THR A 422 12.85 8.02 2.17
N CYS A 423 13.82 7.58 1.36
CA CYS A 423 14.06 8.13 0.03
C CYS A 423 12.93 7.75 -0.92
N TYR A 424 12.22 8.73 -1.45
CA TYR A 424 11.15 8.53 -2.44
C TYR A 424 11.71 8.40 -3.86
N PHE A 425 11.22 7.42 -4.62
CA PHE A 425 11.56 7.24 -6.03
C PHE A 425 10.42 7.74 -6.91
N ALA A 426 10.61 8.88 -7.56
CA ALA A 426 9.60 9.46 -8.42
C ALA A 426 9.53 8.77 -9.77
N LEU A 427 8.30 8.44 -10.18
CA LEU A 427 8.00 7.91 -11.50
C LEU A 427 7.70 9.03 -12.50
N ASN A 428 8.45 9.07 -13.58
CA ASN A 428 8.19 9.95 -14.73
C ASN A 428 7.67 9.15 -15.94
N TRP A 429 6.86 8.12 -15.72
CA TRP A 429 6.55 7.19 -16.80
C TRP A 429 5.14 7.31 -17.40
N MET A 430 4.11 7.64 -16.64
CA MET A 430 2.73 7.70 -17.12
C MET A 430 2.21 9.12 -17.39
N GLY A 431 3.07 10.03 -17.84
CA GLY A 431 2.68 11.39 -18.24
C GLY A 431 2.65 12.42 -17.10
N SER A 432 3.17 12.10 -15.94
CA SER A 432 3.39 13.05 -14.84
C SER A 432 4.67 13.88 -15.05
N TRP A 433 4.80 14.53 -16.21
CA TRP A 433 5.91 15.42 -16.55
C TRP A 433 5.93 16.72 -15.73
N GLU A 434 5.02 16.87 -14.77
CA GLU A 434 4.80 18.16 -14.09
C GLU A 434 5.94 18.58 -13.16
N HIS A 435 6.84 17.67 -12.83
CA HIS A 435 7.98 17.95 -11.96
C HIS A 435 9.29 17.42 -12.55
N GLY A 436 9.48 17.58 -13.87
CA GLY A 436 10.78 17.38 -14.49
C GLY A 436 11.80 18.29 -13.81
N ALA A 437 12.36 17.80 -12.71
CA ALA A 437 13.47 18.42 -12.09
C ALA A 437 14.62 18.40 -13.09
N ASP A 438 15.33 19.50 -13.22
CA ASP A 438 16.60 19.54 -13.91
C ASP A 438 17.66 18.68 -13.18
N ALA A 439 17.33 18.17 -11.97
CA ALA A 439 18.18 17.35 -11.12
C ALA A 439 17.69 15.89 -11.06
N VAL A 440 18.65 14.96 -10.94
CA VAL A 440 18.41 13.52 -10.72
C VAL A 440 17.90 13.26 -9.30
N PHE A 441 18.42 13.98 -8.32
CA PHE A 441 18.05 13.89 -6.91
C PHE A 441 17.77 15.27 -6.33
N THR A 442 16.73 15.38 -5.53
CA THR A 442 16.42 16.59 -4.77
C THR A 442 16.37 16.26 -3.28
N PRO A 443 17.20 16.93 -2.45
CA PRO A 443 17.18 16.76 -1.01
C PRO A 443 16.03 17.54 -0.34
N GLU A 444 15.19 18.22 -1.11
CA GLU A 444 14.03 18.93 -0.58
C GLU A 444 13.04 17.93 0.00
N ARG A 445 12.74 18.08 1.28
CA ARG A 445 11.70 17.34 1.97
C ARG A 445 10.35 17.95 1.59
N PRO A 446 9.55 17.32 0.74
CA PRO A 446 8.15 17.75 0.62
C PRO A 446 7.45 17.57 1.97
N PRO A 447 6.41 18.34 2.29
CA PRO A 447 5.60 18.13 3.49
C PRO A 447 4.71 16.88 3.32
N MET A 448 5.34 15.76 2.99
CA MET A 448 4.72 14.47 2.70
C MET A 448 5.49 13.38 3.40
N GLY A 449 4.78 12.37 3.89
CA GLY A 449 5.40 11.14 4.35
C GLY A 449 5.51 10.11 3.24
N GLY A 450 6.40 9.16 3.45
CA GLY A 450 6.58 7.99 2.61
C GLY A 450 6.45 6.70 3.42
N HIS A 451 6.25 5.60 2.72
CA HIS A 451 6.18 4.30 3.37
C HIS A 451 7.54 3.92 3.96
N HIS A 452 7.50 3.41 5.19
CA HIS A 452 8.65 2.84 5.88
C HIS A 452 8.42 1.34 6.08
N PRO A 453 9.44 0.48 5.96
CA PRO A 453 9.24 -0.97 6.10
C PRO A 453 8.75 -1.42 7.49
N ASP A 454 9.02 -0.67 8.55
CA ASP A 454 8.61 -1.03 9.91
C ASP A 454 7.19 -0.58 10.24
N GLY A 455 6.23 -1.47 10.04
CA GLY A 455 4.87 -1.34 10.52
C GLY A 455 4.70 -1.77 11.99
N ILE A 456 3.45 -1.99 12.40
CA ILE A 456 3.10 -2.35 13.77
C ILE A 456 2.51 -3.76 13.86
N PHE A 457 2.73 -4.40 15.00
CA PHE A 457 2.06 -5.61 15.45
C PHE A 457 1.71 -5.47 16.93
N ILE A 458 0.45 -5.72 17.28
CA ILE A 458 -0.03 -5.79 18.68
C ILE A 458 -0.94 -7.02 18.75
N ALA A 459 -0.80 -7.80 19.83
CA ALA A 459 -1.68 -8.92 20.12
C ALA A 459 -2.15 -8.86 21.57
N ALA A 460 -3.43 -9.13 21.81
CA ALA A 460 -4.04 -9.12 23.14
C ALA A 460 -5.28 -10.04 23.20
N GLY A 461 -5.91 -10.16 24.35
CA GLY A 461 -7.15 -10.92 24.53
C GLY A 461 -6.94 -12.41 24.76
N ALA A 462 -7.95 -13.21 24.42
CA ALA A 462 -7.99 -14.63 24.75
C ALA A 462 -6.79 -15.40 24.17
N GLY A 463 -6.13 -16.19 24.99
CA GLY A 463 -5.01 -17.04 24.61
C GLY A 463 -3.72 -16.31 24.28
N VAL A 464 -3.64 -14.98 24.47
CA VAL A 464 -2.42 -14.19 24.23
C VAL A 464 -1.62 -14.04 25.53
N ARG A 465 -0.30 -14.20 25.43
CA ARG A 465 0.62 -13.95 26.54
C ARG A 465 0.88 -12.45 26.72
N HIS A 466 0.96 -12.04 27.96
CA HIS A 466 1.60 -10.75 28.26
C HIS A 466 3.12 -10.89 28.12
N ILE A 467 3.71 -10.06 27.24
CA ILE A 467 5.16 -9.99 27.01
C ILE A 467 5.55 -8.51 27.07
N GLU A 468 6.25 -8.14 28.15
CA GLU A 468 6.61 -6.74 28.43
C GLU A 468 7.56 -6.15 27.37
N GLN A 469 8.55 -6.95 26.96
CA GLN A 469 9.54 -6.51 25.98
C GLN A 469 8.97 -6.58 24.56
N PRO A 470 9.23 -5.57 23.70
CA PRO A 470 8.81 -5.63 22.31
C PRO A 470 9.37 -6.86 21.60
N LEU A 471 8.50 -7.56 20.87
CA LEU A 471 8.89 -8.67 20.01
C LEU A 471 9.83 -8.16 18.90
N ALA A 472 10.88 -8.92 18.63
CA ALA A 472 11.88 -8.57 17.62
C ALA A 472 11.81 -9.51 16.41
N GLY A 473 12.20 -9.01 15.23
CA GLY A 473 12.34 -9.83 14.02
C GLY A 473 11.03 -10.31 13.40
N LEU A 474 9.89 -9.68 13.77
CA LEU A 474 8.61 -9.99 13.15
C LEU A 474 8.61 -9.58 11.67
N LYS A 475 8.08 -10.46 10.83
CA LYS A 475 7.96 -10.25 9.38
C LYS A 475 6.53 -10.38 8.92
N LEU A 476 6.18 -9.62 7.90
CA LEU A 476 4.82 -9.55 7.36
C LEU A 476 4.28 -10.91 6.91
N GLN A 477 5.15 -11.79 6.37
CA GLN A 477 4.79 -13.15 5.96
C GLN A 477 4.26 -14.01 7.12
N GLN A 478 4.52 -13.64 8.36
CA GLN A 478 4.05 -14.39 9.54
C GLN A 478 2.56 -14.19 9.84
N ALA A 479 1.92 -13.15 9.25
CA ALA A 479 0.54 -12.79 9.56
C ALA A 479 -0.45 -13.93 9.21
N ALA A 480 -0.50 -14.38 7.97
CA ALA A 480 -1.40 -15.46 7.55
C ALA A 480 -1.19 -16.77 8.34
N PRO A 481 0.06 -17.25 8.52
CA PRO A 481 0.31 -18.44 9.36
C PRO A 481 -0.13 -18.27 10.81
N THR A 482 0.00 -17.07 11.39
CA THR A 482 -0.44 -16.78 12.76
C THR A 482 -1.96 -16.82 12.88
N VAL A 483 -2.68 -16.28 11.88
CA VAL A 483 -4.14 -16.38 11.79
C VAL A 483 -4.59 -17.84 11.66
N ALA A 484 -3.99 -18.62 10.75
CA ALA A 484 -4.30 -20.04 10.60
C ALA A 484 -4.03 -20.82 11.88
N HIS A 485 -2.89 -20.58 12.53
CA HIS A 485 -2.47 -21.25 13.78
C HIS A 485 -3.45 -21.02 14.93
N ARG A 486 -4.07 -19.83 15.03
CA ARG A 486 -5.10 -19.53 16.06
C ARG A 486 -6.25 -20.54 16.01
N PHE A 487 -6.51 -21.13 14.84
CA PHE A 487 -7.57 -22.12 14.61
C PHE A 487 -7.04 -23.57 14.53
N GLY A 488 -5.77 -23.81 14.86
CA GLY A 488 -5.13 -25.11 14.71
C GLY A 488 -4.95 -25.53 13.25
N LEU A 489 -4.92 -24.57 12.32
CA LEU A 489 -4.79 -24.79 10.88
C LEU A 489 -3.40 -24.41 10.39
N HIS A 490 -3.03 -24.94 9.23
CA HIS A 490 -1.77 -24.64 8.56
C HIS A 490 -1.99 -23.97 7.21
N MET A 491 -1.11 -23.06 6.87
CA MET A 491 -0.99 -22.58 5.49
C MET A 491 -0.44 -23.71 4.59
N PRO A 492 -0.70 -23.63 3.27
CA PRO A 492 -0.19 -24.63 2.31
C PRO A 492 1.32 -24.79 2.38
N GLU A 493 1.79 -25.99 2.04
CA GLU A 493 3.22 -26.26 1.88
C GLU A 493 3.85 -25.26 0.90
N GLY A 494 5.03 -24.76 1.25
CA GLY A 494 5.73 -23.74 0.47
C GLY A 494 5.37 -22.30 0.85
N THR A 495 4.51 -22.05 1.83
CA THR A 495 4.35 -20.73 2.46
C THR A 495 5.67 -20.33 3.13
N ASP A 496 6.07 -19.04 3.00
CA ASP A 496 7.35 -18.57 3.53
C ASP A 496 7.30 -18.24 5.01
N GLY A 497 6.17 -17.72 5.46
CA GLY A 497 5.97 -17.34 6.85
C GLY A 497 5.75 -18.55 7.75
N VAL A 498 6.15 -18.38 9.02
CA VAL A 498 5.82 -19.31 10.12
C VAL A 498 4.99 -18.55 11.16
N PRO A 499 4.07 -19.20 11.89
CA PRO A 499 3.27 -18.51 12.89
C PRO A 499 4.12 -17.92 14.02
N ILE A 500 3.70 -16.79 14.55
CA ILE A 500 4.30 -16.13 15.74
C ILE A 500 3.80 -16.88 16.98
N ARG A 501 4.37 -18.08 17.23
CA ARG A 501 3.88 -19.00 18.28
C ARG A 501 4.07 -18.47 19.68
N GLU A 502 5.10 -17.66 19.91
CA GLU A 502 5.45 -17.09 21.22
C GLU A 502 4.39 -16.19 21.82
N ILE A 503 3.48 -15.66 21.01
CA ILE A 503 2.38 -14.82 21.51
C ILE A 503 1.27 -15.63 22.18
N PHE A 504 1.17 -16.95 21.94
CA PHE A 504 0.09 -17.79 22.45
C PHE A 504 0.48 -18.42 23.80
N ALA A 505 -0.45 -18.42 24.76
CA ALA A 505 -0.26 -18.98 26.08
C ALA A 505 -0.21 -20.51 26.06
N ASP A 506 -1.08 -21.12 25.27
CA ASP A 506 -1.21 -22.55 25.14
C ASP A 506 -0.62 -23.04 23.81
N ALA A 507 -0.03 -24.22 23.83
CA ALA A 507 0.38 -24.89 22.59
C ALA A 507 -0.91 -25.27 21.83
N VAL A 508 -1.14 -24.62 20.70
CA VAL A 508 -2.18 -25.06 19.77
C VAL A 508 -1.68 -26.37 19.14
N GLU A 509 -2.40 -27.47 19.33
CA GLU A 509 -2.05 -28.73 18.68
C GLU A 509 -2.09 -28.55 17.16
N ASP A 510 -0.95 -28.79 16.52
CA ASP A 510 -0.86 -28.74 15.07
C ASP A 510 -1.71 -29.84 14.46
N THR A 511 -2.84 -29.46 13.85
CA THR A 511 -3.63 -30.37 13.03
C THR A 511 -2.85 -30.70 11.74
N LYS A 512 -3.21 -31.81 11.08
CA LYS A 512 -2.55 -32.25 9.84
C LYS A 512 -2.57 -31.13 8.80
N PRO A 513 -1.50 -31.01 7.96
CA PRO A 513 -1.48 -30.08 6.85
C PRO A 513 -2.75 -30.17 6.03
N THR A 514 -3.40 -29.07 5.81
CA THR A 514 -4.55 -28.99 4.93
C THR A 514 -4.12 -29.28 3.50
N ALA A 515 -4.92 -30.05 2.76
CA ALA A 515 -4.73 -30.23 1.33
C ALA A 515 -4.72 -28.83 0.66
N PRO A 516 -3.90 -28.62 -0.38
CA PRO A 516 -3.85 -27.32 -1.05
C PRO A 516 -5.25 -26.98 -1.54
N THR A 517 -5.85 -25.99 -0.90
CA THR A 517 -7.13 -25.44 -1.32
C THR A 517 -6.84 -24.62 -2.57
N GLN A 518 -7.45 -24.96 -3.68
CA GLN A 518 -7.38 -24.12 -4.88
C GLN A 518 -8.11 -22.81 -4.59
N ARG A 519 -7.57 -21.73 -5.10
CA ARG A 519 -8.20 -20.43 -5.02
C ARG A 519 -9.61 -20.49 -5.62
N THR A 520 -10.61 -19.98 -4.92
CA THR A 520 -12.01 -20.01 -5.33
C THR A 520 -12.35 -18.94 -6.39
N SER A 521 -11.47 -17.95 -6.58
CA SER A 521 -11.67 -16.87 -7.57
C SER A 521 -10.87 -17.15 -8.85
N SER A 522 -11.55 -17.11 -10.01
CA SER A 522 -10.88 -17.05 -11.30
C SER A 522 -10.30 -15.65 -11.55
N PRO A 523 -9.16 -15.51 -12.24
CA PRO A 523 -8.64 -14.20 -12.63
C PRO A 523 -9.69 -13.39 -13.39
N GLN A 524 -9.93 -12.17 -12.95
CA GLN A 524 -10.86 -11.24 -13.58
C GLN A 524 -10.13 -9.92 -13.85
N GLU A 525 -9.87 -9.63 -15.11
CA GLU A 525 -9.28 -8.36 -15.50
C GLU A 525 -10.32 -7.22 -15.37
N TYR A 526 -9.82 -6.03 -15.05
CA TYR A 526 -10.64 -4.81 -15.18
C TYR A 526 -11.05 -4.59 -16.64
N THR A 527 -12.28 -4.14 -16.84
CA THR A 527 -12.64 -3.54 -18.13
C THR A 527 -11.78 -2.29 -18.40
N PRO A 528 -11.62 -1.85 -19.65
CA PRO A 528 -10.85 -0.63 -19.94
C PRO A 528 -11.33 0.61 -19.15
N GLU A 529 -12.64 0.73 -18.93
CA GLU A 529 -13.24 1.82 -18.16
C GLU A 529 -12.89 1.72 -16.66
N GLU A 530 -12.93 0.52 -16.09
CA GLU A 530 -12.55 0.27 -14.70
C GLU A 530 -11.06 0.50 -14.48
N ALA A 531 -10.21 0.05 -15.41
CA ALA A 531 -8.77 0.30 -15.36
C ALA A 531 -8.45 1.80 -15.39
N GLU A 532 -9.17 2.60 -16.21
CA GLU A 532 -9.04 4.06 -16.23
C GLU A 532 -9.46 4.68 -14.90
N MET A 533 -10.56 4.21 -14.29
CA MET A 533 -11.04 4.70 -12.99
C MET A 533 -10.03 4.42 -11.87
N ILE A 534 -9.48 3.20 -11.80
CA ILE A 534 -8.45 2.83 -10.83
C ILE A 534 -7.17 3.65 -11.05
N THR A 535 -6.71 3.76 -12.31
CA THR A 535 -5.53 4.57 -12.65
C THR A 535 -5.70 6.02 -12.21
N GLN A 536 -6.88 6.61 -12.45
CA GLN A 536 -7.14 7.98 -12.01
C GLN A 536 -7.15 8.11 -10.50
N ARG A 537 -7.78 7.18 -9.79
CA ARG A 537 -7.80 7.15 -8.31
C ARG A 537 -6.39 7.07 -7.74
N LEU A 538 -5.55 6.16 -8.25
CA LEU A 538 -4.17 5.99 -7.78
C LEU A 538 -3.32 7.24 -8.03
N ARG A 539 -3.55 7.95 -9.14
CA ARG A 539 -2.92 9.26 -9.40
C ARG A 539 -3.38 10.34 -8.44
N ASP A 540 -4.67 10.40 -8.16
CA ASP A 540 -5.22 11.39 -7.22
C ASP A 540 -4.71 11.14 -5.79
N LEU A 541 -4.34 9.90 -5.49
CA LEU A 541 -3.74 9.47 -4.23
C LEU A 541 -2.21 9.56 -4.19
N GLY A 542 -1.55 9.89 -5.32
CA GLY A 542 -0.11 10.03 -5.41
C GLY A 542 0.67 8.74 -5.65
N TYR A 543 0.00 7.64 -6.03
CA TYR A 543 0.65 6.33 -6.29
C TYR A 543 1.04 6.09 -7.76
N LEU A 544 0.64 6.95 -8.70
CA LEU A 544 0.94 6.84 -10.13
C LEU A 544 1.22 8.20 -10.77
#